data_f8372bb04dffa789f759cc438253e2ef
#
_entry.id   f8372bb04dffa789f759cc438253e2ef
#
_cell.length_a   1.000
_cell.length_b   1.000
_cell.length_c   1.000
_cell.angle_alpha   90.00
_cell.angle_beta   90.00
_cell.angle_gamma   90.00
#
_symmetry.space_group_name_H-M   'P 1'
#
loop_
_entity.id
_entity.type
_entity.pdbx_description
1 polymer ?
#
loop_
_entity_poly.entity_id
_entity_poly.type
_entity_poly.pdbx_seq_one_letter_code
_entity_poly.pdbx_strand_id
1 'polypeptide(L)'
;MAEAMQKLNRVIHRSTLSARFISLFYGEIESNGNIFYVNAGRPPPLLVHGSQVKQFRATGMILGAIAEISLHRASTSFEPGAVLVMYSDGLLERRNDDEEEFGLVRLEKLIVQHQQKSAQKILEVIFQTVFVFGNQAKWQDDVTAVVIKNGVLDLQA
;
A
#
# COMPACT_ATOMS: atom_id res chain seq x y z
N MET A 1 -18.21 5.41 0.69
CA MET A 1 -16.98 4.76 0.16
C MET A 1 -17.29 3.59 -0.78
N ALA A 2 -17.72 2.41 -0.31
CA ALA A 2 -17.95 1.24 -1.17
C ALA A 2 -18.93 1.50 -2.33
N GLU A 3 -20.06 2.16 -2.06
CA GLU A 3 -21.03 2.55 -3.09
C GLU A 3 -20.45 3.47 -4.16
N ALA A 4 -19.61 4.43 -3.74
CA ALA A 4 -18.92 5.32 -4.69
C ALA A 4 -17.98 4.54 -5.61
N MET A 5 -17.26 3.54 -5.08
CA MET A 5 -16.38 2.66 -5.85
C MET A 5 -17.18 1.75 -6.81
N GLN A 6 -18.36 1.29 -6.41
CA GLN A 6 -19.26 0.54 -7.31
C GLN A 6 -19.77 1.43 -8.46
N LYS A 7 -20.13 2.68 -8.18
CA LYS A 7 -20.50 3.64 -9.24
C LYS A 7 -19.33 3.89 -10.19
N LEU A 8 -18.12 4.08 -9.64
CA LEU A 8 -16.89 4.23 -10.43
C LEU A 8 -16.62 3.00 -11.31
N ASN A 9 -16.80 1.78 -10.75
CA ASN A 9 -16.68 0.54 -11.51
C ASN A 9 -17.58 0.53 -12.76
N ARG A 10 -18.85 0.90 -12.61
CA ARG A 10 -19.80 0.94 -13.74
C ARG A 10 -19.34 1.94 -14.82
N VAL A 11 -18.83 3.09 -14.41
CA VAL A 11 -18.30 4.10 -15.35
C VAL A 11 -17.10 3.54 -16.10
N ILE A 12 -16.13 2.97 -15.41
CA ILE A 12 -14.93 2.37 -16.01
C ILE A 12 -15.33 1.25 -16.97
N HIS A 13 -16.16 0.30 -16.51
CA HIS A 13 -16.62 -0.83 -17.32
C HIS A 13 -17.30 -0.41 -18.62
N ARG A 14 -18.12 0.66 -18.59
CA ARG A 14 -18.80 1.20 -19.77
C ARG A 14 -17.90 2.01 -20.69
N SER A 15 -16.87 2.68 -20.13
CA SER A 15 -15.99 3.60 -20.87
C SER A 15 -14.84 2.90 -21.56
N THR A 16 -14.53 1.67 -21.18
CA THR A 16 -13.38 0.95 -21.72
C THR A 16 -13.80 -0.02 -22.82
N LEU A 17 -13.35 0.27 -24.05
CA LEU A 17 -13.35 -0.70 -25.13
C LEU A 17 -12.43 -1.87 -24.71
N SER A 18 -13.05 -3.03 -24.44
CA SER A 18 -12.46 -4.34 -24.17
C SER A 18 -11.13 -4.41 -23.38
N ALA A 19 -11.19 -5.04 -22.20
CA ALA A 19 -10.07 -5.54 -21.40
C ALA A 19 -9.19 -4.52 -20.64
N ARG A 20 -9.69 -3.34 -20.32
CA ARG A 20 -8.98 -2.45 -19.38
C ARG A 20 -9.62 -2.53 -18.00
N PHE A 21 -8.81 -2.75 -16.99
CA PHE A 21 -9.21 -2.74 -15.58
C PHE A 21 -8.28 -1.82 -14.80
N ILE A 22 -8.73 -1.37 -13.66
CA ILE A 22 -7.98 -0.48 -12.77
C ILE A 22 -7.90 -1.11 -11.40
N SER A 23 -6.69 -1.30 -10.89
CA SER A 23 -6.47 -1.58 -9.48
C SER A 23 -6.47 -0.28 -8.69
N LEU A 24 -7.19 -0.24 -7.57
CA LEU A 24 -7.35 0.96 -6.75
C LEU A 24 -7.25 0.62 -5.27
N PHE A 25 -6.50 1.41 -4.54
CA PHE A 25 -6.63 1.53 -3.10
C PHE A 25 -7.17 2.92 -2.76
N TYR A 26 -8.24 2.96 -1.97
CA TYR A 26 -8.80 4.19 -1.44
C TYR A 26 -8.92 4.11 0.07
N GLY A 27 -8.37 5.08 0.78
CA GLY A 27 -8.38 5.13 2.23
C GLY A 27 -8.77 6.51 2.75
N GLU A 28 -9.50 6.55 3.85
CA GLU A 28 -9.85 7.75 4.63
C GLU A 28 -9.28 7.58 6.03
N ILE A 29 -8.53 8.58 6.49
CA ILE A 29 -8.01 8.65 7.86
C ILE A 29 -8.80 9.73 8.57
N GLU A 30 -9.53 9.34 9.62
CA GLU A 30 -10.29 10.27 10.45
C GLU A 30 -9.41 10.87 11.56
N SER A 31 -9.80 12.02 12.07
CA SER A 31 -9.09 12.72 13.16
C SER A 31 -9.03 11.93 14.47
N ASN A 32 -9.95 10.98 14.66
CA ASN A 32 -9.96 10.05 15.81
C ASN A 32 -8.98 8.87 15.65
N GLY A 33 -8.20 8.82 14.54
CA GLY A 33 -7.24 7.76 14.26
C GLY A 33 -7.85 6.51 13.61
N ASN A 34 -9.11 6.52 13.20
CA ASN A 34 -9.65 5.40 12.42
C ASN A 34 -9.24 5.50 10.95
N ILE A 35 -8.86 4.38 10.36
CA ILE A 35 -8.70 4.23 8.92
C ILE A 35 -9.85 3.38 8.39
N PHE A 36 -10.52 3.90 7.37
CA PHE A 36 -11.45 3.13 6.54
C PHE A 36 -10.88 2.98 5.14
N TYR A 37 -11.00 1.79 4.56
CA TYR A 37 -10.43 1.56 3.24
C TYR A 37 -11.24 0.61 2.36
N VAL A 38 -11.00 0.73 1.07
CA VAL A 38 -11.37 -0.22 0.03
C VAL A 38 -10.11 -0.54 -0.76
N ASN A 39 -9.82 -1.83 -0.94
CA ASN A 39 -8.73 -2.30 -1.79
C ASN A 39 -9.31 -3.16 -2.92
N ALA A 40 -9.27 -2.63 -4.12
CA ALA A 40 -9.72 -3.25 -5.36
C ALA A 40 -8.51 -3.71 -6.20
N GLY A 41 -7.80 -4.74 -5.72
CA GLY A 41 -6.73 -5.41 -6.47
C GLY A 41 -5.34 -4.75 -6.41
N ARG A 42 -5.07 -3.78 -5.51
CA ARG A 42 -3.71 -3.28 -5.26
C ARG A 42 -2.94 -4.22 -4.32
N PRO A 43 -1.60 -4.27 -4.41
CA PRO A 43 -0.78 -4.86 -3.36
C PRO A 43 -1.21 -4.35 -1.99
N PRO A 44 -1.40 -5.24 -0.99
CA PRO A 44 -1.97 -4.84 0.29
C PRO A 44 -1.05 -3.88 1.05
N PRO A 45 -1.48 -2.62 1.31
CA PRO A 45 -0.74 -1.73 2.18
C PRO A 45 -0.42 -2.37 3.53
N LEU A 46 0.72 -1.99 4.10
CA LEU A 46 1.21 -2.49 5.39
C LEU A 46 1.02 -1.42 6.46
N LEU A 47 0.30 -1.76 7.51
CA LEU A 47 0.24 -0.96 8.74
C LEU A 47 1.12 -1.64 9.79
N VAL A 48 2.17 -0.93 10.22
CA VAL A 48 3.15 -1.41 11.20
C VAL A 48 3.05 -0.59 12.48
N HIS A 49 2.91 -1.28 13.61
CA HIS A 49 2.95 -0.68 14.94
C HIS A 49 3.62 -1.64 15.92
N GLY A 50 4.78 -1.27 16.46
CA GLY A 50 5.61 -2.18 17.26
C GLY A 50 6.04 -3.40 16.44
N SER A 51 5.78 -4.60 16.96
CA SER A 51 6.04 -5.86 16.25
C SER A 51 4.89 -6.33 15.36
N GLN A 52 3.76 -5.64 15.39
CA GLN A 52 2.57 -6.03 14.64
C GLN A 52 2.61 -5.47 13.22
N VAL A 53 2.33 -6.33 12.26
CA VAL A 53 2.15 -5.96 10.84
C VAL A 53 0.77 -6.39 10.40
N LYS A 54 -0.04 -5.44 9.96
CA LYS A 54 -1.37 -5.67 9.42
C LYS A 54 -1.39 -5.34 7.93
N GLN A 55 -1.85 -6.27 7.13
CA GLN A 55 -2.01 -6.09 5.69
C GLN A 55 -3.44 -5.63 5.38
N PHE A 56 -3.58 -4.58 4.58
CA PHE A 56 -4.88 -4.10 4.08
C PHE A 56 -5.29 -4.88 2.83
N ARG A 57 -5.71 -6.13 3.07
CA ARG A 57 -6.07 -7.08 2.01
C ARG A 57 -7.17 -6.56 1.12
N ALA A 58 -7.32 -7.17 -0.07
CA ALA A 58 -8.38 -6.84 -0.99
C ALA A 58 -9.77 -6.97 -0.34
N THR A 59 -10.61 -5.97 -0.56
CA THR A 59 -12.00 -5.92 -0.08
C THR A 59 -12.99 -6.13 -1.21
N GLY A 60 -12.51 -6.42 -2.41
CA GLY A 60 -13.26 -6.74 -3.59
C GLY A 60 -12.39 -6.87 -4.83
N MET A 61 -13.03 -7.03 -5.98
CA MET A 61 -12.35 -7.21 -7.27
C MET A 61 -11.83 -5.88 -7.83
N ILE A 62 -10.89 -5.96 -8.78
CA ILE A 62 -10.42 -4.84 -9.59
C ILE A 62 -11.58 -4.17 -10.34
N LEU A 63 -11.47 -2.86 -10.54
CA LEU A 63 -12.52 -2.08 -11.19
C LEU A 63 -12.48 -2.26 -12.72
N GLY A 64 -13.66 -2.33 -13.33
CA GLY A 64 -13.83 -2.40 -14.77
C GLY A 64 -13.81 -3.81 -15.37
N ALA A 65 -13.37 -4.83 -14.61
CA ALA A 65 -13.28 -6.21 -15.10
C ALA A 65 -14.66 -6.81 -15.43
N ILE A 66 -15.65 -6.56 -14.58
CA ILE A 66 -17.06 -6.97 -14.78
C ILE A 66 -18.00 -5.83 -14.40
N ALA A 67 -19.22 -5.84 -14.95
CA ALA A 67 -20.19 -4.75 -14.77
C ALA A 67 -20.59 -4.54 -13.30
N GLU A 68 -20.86 -5.62 -12.58
CA GLU A 68 -21.26 -5.58 -11.18
C GLU A 68 -20.23 -6.29 -10.30
N ILE A 69 -19.64 -5.53 -9.37
CA ILE A 69 -18.66 -6.04 -8.41
C ILE A 69 -19.18 -5.86 -6.98
N SER A 70 -18.78 -6.76 -6.10
CA SER A 70 -18.95 -6.57 -4.66
C SER A 70 -17.69 -5.96 -4.09
N LEU A 71 -17.85 -4.81 -3.44
CA LEU A 71 -16.80 -4.12 -2.70
C LEU A 71 -17.32 -3.82 -1.29
N HIS A 72 -16.53 -4.10 -0.28
CA HIS A 72 -16.87 -3.74 1.10
C HIS A 72 -15.84 -2.80 1.70
N ARG A 73 -16.27 -2.01 2.66
CA ARG A 73 -15.41 -1.13 3.45
C ARG A 73 -14.84 -1.93 4.61
N ALA A 74 -13.53 -1.91 4.77
CA ALA A 74 -12.85 -2.39 5.96
C ALA A 74 -12.37 -1.22 6.82
N SER A 75 -12.06 -1.48 8.08
CA SER A 75 -11.55 -0.48 9.00
C SER A 75 -10.49 -1.03 9.96
N THR A 76 -9.67 -0.12 10.46
CA THR A 76 -8.69 -0.39 11.52
C THR A 76 -8.32 0.91 12.21
N SER A 77 -7.70 0.82 13.40
CA SER A 77 -7.10 1.98 14.07
C SER A 77 -5.71 2.29 13.49
N PHE A 78 -5.39 3.58 13.47
CA PHE A 78 -4.07 4.12 13.13
C PHE A 78 -3.51 4.76 14.40
N GLU A 79 -2.90 3.93 15.23
CA GLU A 79 -2.39 4.34 16.53
C GLU A 79 -1.25 5.36 16.41
N PRO A 80 -1.04 6.26 17.38
CA PRO A 80 0.12 7.12 17.44
C PRO A 80 1.43 6.32 17.33
N GLY A 81 2.34 6.75 16.45
CA GLY A 81 3.58 6.05 16.14
C GLY A 81 3.48 4.96 15.07
N ALA A 82 2.28 4.55 14.69
CA ALA A 82 2.10 3.59 13.59
C ALA A 82 2.54 4.15 12.23
N VAL A 83 2.95 3.26 11.34
CA VAL A 83 3.43 3.56 9.99
C VAL A 83 2.60 2.81 8.97
N LEU A 84 1.96 3.53 8.05
CA LEU A 84 1.27 2.96 6.90
C LEU A 84 2.16 3.10 5.66
N VAL A 85 2.42 1.98 4.98
CA VAL A 85 3.21 1.95 3.73
C VAL A 85 2.37 1.37 2.62
N MET A 86 2.20 2.15 1.55
CA MET A 86 1.60 1.72 0.29
C MET A 86 2.70 1.63 -0.77
N TYR A 87 2.60 0.67 -1.69
CA TYR A 87 3.64 0.42 -2.68
C TYR A 87 3.04 -0.21 -3.95
N SER A 88 3.79 -0.12 -5.06
CA SER A 88 3.50 -0.86 -6.28
C SER A 88 4.18 -2.23 -6.25
N ASP A 89 3.70 -3.14 -7.09
CA ASP A 89 4.25 -4.48 -7.30
C ASP A 89 5.72 -4.48 -7.71
N GLY A 90 6.15 -3.56 -8.59
CA GLY A 90 7.55 -3.43 -9.00
C GLY A 90 8.56 -3.25 -7.85
N LEU A 91 8.11 -2.86 -6.65
CA LEU A 91 8.98 -2.83 -5.47
C LEU A 91 9.24 -4.23 -4.92
N LEU A 92 8.21 -5.09 -4.87
CA LEU A 92 8.33 -6.46 -4.36
C LEU A 92 8.97 -7.41 -5.37
N GLU A 93 8.70 -7.20 -6.66
CA GLU A 93 9.17 -8.01 -7.77
C GLU A 93 10.60 -7.68 -8.20
N ARG A 94 11.25 -6.71 -7.53
CA ARG A 94 12.66 -6.40 -7.76
C ARG A 94 13.50 -7.65 -7.54
N ARG A 95 14.29 -8.06 -8.54
CA ARG A 95 15.13 -9.25 -8.53
C ARG A 95 16.60 -8.91 -8.32
N ASN A 96 17.29 -9.82 -7.63
CA ASN A 96 18.75 -9.86 -7.52
C ASN A 96 19.36 -10.72 -8.65
N ASP A 97 20.68 -10.93 -8.62
CA ASP A 97 21.39 -11.74 -9.62
C ASP A 97 21.03 -13.24 -9.58
N ASP A 98 20.50 -13.71 -8.45
CA ASP A 98 20.02 -15.08 -8.29
C ASP A 98 18.55 -15.24 -8.71
N GLU A 99 17.96 -14.26 -9.37
CA GLU A 99 16.55 -14.19 -9.78
C GLU A 99 15.55 -14.24 -8.60
N GLU A 100 16.01 -14.04 -7.36
CA GLU A 100 15.12 -13.94 -6.21
C GLU A 100 14.43 -12.58 -6.16
N GLU A 101 13.12 -12.56 -5.88
CA GLU A 101 12.37 -11.33 -5.65
C GLU A 101 12.66 -10.75 -4.26
N PHE A 102 12.63 -9.44 -4.13
CA PHE A 102 12.75 -8.75 -2.84
C PHE A 102 11.68 -9.25 -1.87
N GLY A 103 10.44 -9.24 -2.30
CA GLY A 103 9.33 -9.88 -1.65
C GLY A 103 8.81 -9.17 -0.40
N LEU A 104 7.59 -9.53 -0.02
CA LEU A 104 6.85 -8.90 1.08
C LEU A 104 7.52 -9.07 2.44
N VAL A 105 8.08 -10.24 2.71
CA VAL A 105 8.70 -10.54 4.02
C VAL A 105 9.90 -9.64 4.32
N ARG A 106 10.73 -9.35 3.30
CA ARG A 106 11.86 -8.42 3.44
C ARG A 106 11.36 -6.99 3.67
N LEU A 107 10.31 -6.57 2.97
CA LEU A 107 9.69 -5.26 3.16
C LEU A 107 9.11 -5.11 4.57
N GLU A 108 8.34 -6.07 5.06
CA GLU A 108 7.77 -6.05 6.41
C GLU A 108 8.86 -5.91 7.49
N LYS A 109 9.90 -6.73 7.42
CA LYS A 109 11.05 -6.66 8.35
C LYS A 109 11.73 -5.31 8.32
N LEU A 110 11.93 -4.76 7.12
CA LEU A 110 12.58 -3.47 6.93
C LEU A 110 11.78 -2.33 7.58
N ILE A 111 10.46 -2.31 7.40
CA ILE A 111 9.59 -1.28 7.99
C ILE A 111 9.58 -1.42 9.51
N VAL A 112 9.41 -2.63 10.05
CA VAL A 112 9.47 -2.89 11.51
C VAL A 112 10.77 -2.40 12.11
N GLN A 113 11.91 -2.67 11.47
CA GLN A 113 13.23 -2.25 11.94
C GLN A 113 13.40 -0.73 11.96
N HIS A 114 12.74 -0.03 11.04
CA HIS A 114 12.96 1.41 10.86
C HIS A 114 11.74 2.27 11.25
N GLN A 115 10.68 1.70 11.82
CA GLN A 115 9.43 2.39 12.13
C GLN A 115 9.58 3.62 13.05
N GLN A 116 10.66 3.69 13.85
CA GLN A 116 10.91 4.84 14.72
C GLN A 116 11.47 6.07 13.96
N LYS A 117 11.92 5.91 12.73
CA LYS A 117 12.40 7.01 11.89
C LYS A 117 11.23 7.85 11.36
N SER A 118 11.55 9.03 10.80
CA SER A 118 10.55 9.84 10.07
C SER A 118 10.04 9.10 8.83
N ALA A 119 8.83 9.45 8.37
CA ALA A 119 8.24 8.87 7.16
C ALA A 119 9.16 9.00 5.94
N GLN A 120 9.79 10.18 5.78
CA GLN A 120 10.76 10.40 4.72
C GLN A 120 11.95 9.44 4.83
N LYS A 121 12.49 9.25 6.05
CA LYS A 121 13.67 8.39 6.25
C LYS A 121 13.32 6.90 6.04
N ILE A 122 12.13 6.49 6.39
CA ILE A 122 11.61 5.13 6.09
C ILE A 122 11.55 4.94 4.58
N LEU A 123 10.99 5.91 3.85
CA LEU A 123 10.90 5.88 2.39
C LEU A 123 12.28 5.77 1.73
N GLU A 124 13.24 6.60 2.15
CA GLU A 124 14.62 6.55 1.67
C GLU A 124 15.26 5.17 1.90
N VAL A 125 15.08 4.61 3.09
CA VAL A 125 15.63 3.28 3.44
C VAL A 125 15.00 2.19 2.58
N ILE A 126 13.69 2.24 2.33
CA ILE A 126 13.01 1.30 1.46
C ILE A 126 13.64 1.32 0.06
N PHE A 127 13.68 2.50 -0.57
CA PHE A 127 14.24 2.62 -1.93
C PHE A 127 15.70 2.22 -2.01
N GLN A 128 16.53 2.67 -1.05
CA GLN A 128 17.95 2.32 -1.02
C GLN A 128 18.17 0.81 -0.86
N THR A 129 17.42 0.16 0.04
CA THR A 129 17.56 -1.28 0.29
C THR A 129 17.15 -2.10 -0.92
N VAL A 130 16.00 -1.76 -1.54
CA VAL A 130 15.51 -2.46 -2.74
C VAL A 130 16.42 -2.22 -3.94
N PHE A 131 16.96 -1.01 -4.09
CA PHE A 131 17.91 -0.68 -5.15
C PHE A 131 19.23 -1.47 -5.02
N VAL A 132 19.76 -1.55 -3.81
CA VAL A 132 20.97 -2.35 -3.51
C VAL A 132 20.71 -3.84 -3.70
N PHE A 133 19.54 -4.33 -3.28
CA PHE A 133 19.14 -5.73 -3.48
C PHE A 133 19.17 -6.14 -4.96
N GLY A 134 18.75 -5.27 -5.86
CA GLY A 134 18.83 -5.48 -7.31
C GLY A 134 20.15 -5.01 -7.93
N ASN A 135 21.26 -5.07 -7.18
CA ASN A 135 22.63 -4.73 -7.61
C ASN A 135 22.77 -3.34 -8.23
N GLN A 136 21.97 -2.38 -7.77
CA GLN A 136 21.95 -1.01 -8.27
C GLN A 136 21.65 -0.89 -9.78
N ALA A 137 21.12 -1.96 -10.39
CA ALA A 137 20.72 -1.95 -11.77
C ALA A 137 19.46 -1.09 -11.99
N LYS A 138 19.23 -0.68 -13.25
CA LYS A 138 18.01 0.06 -13.60
C LYS A 138 16.76 -0.70 -13.14
N TRP A 139 15.75 0.04 -12.69
CA TRP A 139 14.45 -0.53 -12.34
C TRP A 139 13.83 -1.22 -13.54
N GLN A 140 13.28 -2.41 -13.31
CA GLN A 140 12.65 -3.24 -14.34
C GLN A 140 11.22 -2.80 -14.64
N ASP A 141 10.56 -2.18 -13.63
CA ASP A 141 9.21 -1.67 -13.71
C ASP A 141 9.08 -0.35 -12.94
N ASP A 142 7.92 0.31 -13.04
CA ASP A 142 7.61 1.52 -12.30
C ASP A 142 7.46 1.23 -10.80
N VAL A 143 8.24 1.93 -9.98
CA VAL A 143 8.25 1.75 -8.53
C VAL A 143 7.70 2.98 -7.84
N THR A 144 6.65 2.77 -7.08
CA THR A 144 6.02 3.81 -6.26
C THR A 144 5.90 3.33 -4.83
N ALA A 145 6.20 4.21 -3.88
CA ALA A 145 5.91 3.98 -2.47
C ALA A 145 5.42 5.27 -1.80
N VAL A 146 4.50 5.12 -0.86
CA VAL A 146 4.00 6.20 0.00
C VAL A 146 4.09 5.75 1.45
N VAL A 147 4.68 6.58 2.29
CA VAL A 147 4.78 6.33 3.73
C VAL A 147 4.03 7.40 4.50
N ILE A 148 3.09 6.99 5.32
CA ILE A 148 2.35 7.85 6.23
C ILE A 148 2.66 7.41 7.65
N LYS A 149 3.11 8.33 8.50
CA LYS A 149 3.36 8.06 9.91
C LYS A 149 2.38 8.86 10.76
N ASN A 150 1.70 8.18 11.69
CA ASN A 150 0.91 8.88 12.69
C ASN A 150 1.87 9.48 13.72
N GLY A 151 2.00 10.81 13.72
CA GLY A 151 2.87 11.52 14.66
C GLY A 151 2.40 11.27 16.10
N VAL A 152 3.32 11.04 17.00
CA VAL A 152 3.05 11.21 18.43
C VAL A 152 2.97 12.73 18.63
N LEU A 153 1.79 13.23 19.00
CA LEU A 153 1.69 14.61 19.46
C LEU A 153 2.49 14.70 20.77
N ASP A 154 3.68 15.28 20.71
CA ASP A 154 4.34 15.75 21.92
C ASP A 154 3.50 16.88 22.51
N LEU A 155 2.60 16.52 23.45
CA LEU A 155 1.83 17.48 24.25
C LEU A 155 2.71 18.14 25.32
N GLN A 156 4.01 18.27 25.07
CA GLN A 156 4.95 19.04 25.89
C GLN A 156 5.35 20.30 25.15
N ALA A 157 4.52 21.32 25.27
CA ALA A 157 4.87 22.72 25.06
C ALA A 157 4.15 23.57 26.09
#